data_83abab88837cd7400d5e01ce8343f2de
#
_entry.id   83abab88837cd7400d5e01ce8343f2de
#
_cell.length_a   1.000
_cell.length_b   1.000
_cell.length_c   1.000
_cell.angle_alpha   90.00
_cell.angle_beta   90.00
_cell.angle_gamma   90.00
#
_symmetry.space_group_name_H-M   'P 1'
#
loop_
_entity.id
_entity.type
_entity.pdbx_description
1 polymer ?
#
loop_
_entity_poly.entity_id
_entity_poly.type
_entity_poly.pdbx_seq_one_letter_code
_entity_poly.pdbx_strand_id
1 'polypeptide(L)'
;MKRRQFIQAGAGVSLGLAAQLAAWAQEAGVGHESATPGDHPSPTGAAQEGAQPAAAPSGVMPSGPMSKGPDDQHEAMKRVVKSIYAPTRYVFVADRFSNFISVTDIVSGEHVETLNFSMRPHVMELARDDAMLAVGSPEVSAIEFMNLRTRERRRVELPSPVFQIFFVPQTNLVAVGLRDQVGMISYKDFTVRIFPRRFDSDQRQTLINTYYSLLFSSFSQSFWVLDEDRPCIYHRYGGAEPLDAPWKTIDLSRHIGSGSGLGIGVASPEDDLLAMTTDDGSEGLLYFPAQDKVLSTGPMRTVGSTNEPMIMPYIDAYSKHVIFADVTGNVAMFDLVNGNGKPERFRVNFSPRFVRTGWLESTWILAGDKGIMFQSFKDPSDRKIVRFVPEVMNMWVTGDSKTALYTLDEGAPAIYRFDIRTREQLPPIRVRGVTMASMLRMGSNNSICY
;
A
#
# COMPACT_ATOMS: atom_id res chain seq x y z
N MET A 1 -10.48 14.00 -19.18
CA MET A 1 -9.22 13.33 -19.62
C MET A 1 -9.13 12.04 -18.84
N LYS A 2 -9.06 10.87 -19.49
CA LYS A 2 -9.01 9.58 -18.80
C LYS A 2 -7.67 9.46 -18.06
N ARG A 3 -7.64 8.88 -16.86
CA ARG A 3 -6.45 8.65 -16.00
C ARG A 3 -5.21 8.14 -16.77
N ARG A 4 -5.41 7.35 -17.85
CA ARG A 4 -4.33 6.90 -18.75
C ARG A 4 -3.57 8.03 -19.42
N GLN A 5 -4.20 9.15 -19.73
CA GLN A 5 -3.53 10.31 -20.32
C GLN A 5 -2.81 11.16 -19.26
N PHE A 6 -3.29 11.08 -18.01
CA PHE A 6 -2.70 11.78 -16.88
C PHE A 6 -1.34 11.19 -16.46
N ILE A 7 -1.23 9.85 -16.50
CA ILE A 7 0.02 9.14 -16.18
C ILE A 7 1.13 9.51 -17.20
N GLN A 8 0.76 9.80 -18.46
CA GLN A 8 1.73 10.22 -19.49
C GLN A 8 2.17 11.69 -19.36
N ALA A 9 1.35 12.56 -18.77
CA ALA A 9 1.65 13.99 -18.62
C ALA A 9 2.31 14.35 -17.28
N GLY A 10 2.22 13.47 -16.28
CA GLY A 10 2.64 13.74 -14.91
C GLY A 10 3.80 12.87 -14.43
N ALA A 11 4.87 12.73 -15.22
CA ALA A 11 6.04 11.90 -14.89
C ALA A 11 6.80 12.32 -13.60
N GLY A 12 6.21 13.07 -12.71
CA GLY A 12 6.80 13.55 -11.47
C GLY A 12 5.93 13.40 -10.23
N VAL A 13 4.72 12.83 -10.33
CA VAL A 13 3.81 12.75 -9.19
C VAL A 13 3.67 11.30 -8.73
N SER A 14 4.51 10.85 -7.85
CA SER A 14 4.33 9.58 -7.18
C SER A 14 3.24 9.71 -6.12
N LEU A 15 2.12 9.15 -6.38
CA LEU A 15 1.16 8.74 -5.37
C LEU A 15 1.82 7.57 -4.65
N GLY A 16 2.30 7.69 -3.43
CA GLY A 16 2.86 6.63 -2.62
C GLY A 16 3.20 5.31 -3.36
N LEU A 17 2.93 4.18 -2.81
CA LEU A 17 3.14 2.87 -3.45
C LEU A 17 2.62 2.77 -4.90
N ALA A 18 1.54 3.44 -5.19
CA ALA A 18 0.79 3.31 -6.42
C ALA A 18 1.48 3.95 -7.65
N ALA A 19 2.13 5.10 -7.48
CA ALA A 19 2.81 5.75 -8.60
C ALA A 19 4.15 5.09 -8.94
N GLN A 20 4.84 4.54 -7.96
CA GLN A 20 6.03 3.73 -8.20
C GLN A 20 5.70 2.53 -9.10
N LEU A 21 4.53 1.91 -8.89
CA LEU A 21 4.07 0.76 -9.67
C LEU A 21 3.65 1.13 -11.10
N ALA A 22 3.07 2.32 -11.31
CA ALA A 22 2.66 2.77 -12.64
C ALA A 22 3.85 3.15 -13.56
N ALA A 23 4.84 3.84 -13.03
CA ALA A 23 6.08 4.14 -13.76
C ALA A 23 6.78 2.85 -14.20
N TRP A 24 6.69 1.83 -13.39
CA TRP A 24 7.33 0.54 -13.63
C TRP A 24 6.62 -0.31 -14.69
N ALA A 25 5.28 -0.26 -14.76
CA ALA A 25 4.51 -0.94 -15.81
C ALA A 25 4.81 -0.38 -17.21
N GLN A 26 5.25 0.87 -17.30
CA GLN A 26 5.70 1.46 -18.56
C GLN A 26 7.12 1.03 -18.96
N GLU A 27 8.03 0.87 -18.01
CA GLU A 27 9.39 0.38 -18.28
C GLU A 27 9.42 -1.11 -18.66
N ALA A 28 8.44 -1.90 -18.19
CA ALA A 28 8.35 -3.34 -18.48
C ALA A 28 7.84 -3.68 -19.89
N GLY A 29 7.59 -2.70 -20.74
CA GLY A 29 7.38 -2.88 -22.19
C GLY A 29 6.15 -3.75 -22.56
N VAL A 30 5.07 -3.71 -21.79
CA VAL A 30 3.82 -4.40 -22.16
C VAL A 30 3.10 -3.57 -23.22
N GLY A 31 3.61 -3.64 -24.46
CA GLY A 31 2.95 -3.12 -25.63
C GLY A 31 1.71 -3.95 -25.98
N HIS A 32 0.58 -3.30 -26.03
CA HIS A 32 -0.59 -3.85 -26.70
C HIS A 32 -0.40 -3.73 -28.21
N GLU A 33 0.04 -4.78 -28.87
CA GLU A 33 -0.18 -4.96 -30.31
C GLU A 33 -1.60 -5.43 -30.53
N SER A 34 -2.38 -4.60 -31.20
CA SER A 34 -3.69 -4.93 -31.75
C SER A 34 -3.48 -5.82 -32.98
N ALA A 35 -3.74 -7.11 -32.86
CA ALA A 35 -3.78 -8.02 -34.00
C ALA A 35 -5.14 -7.92 -34.71
N THR A 36 -5.10 -7.53 -35.95
CA THR A 36 -6.20 -7.67 -36.95
C THR A 36 -6.34 -9.14 -37.37
N PRO A 37 -7.54 -9.67 -37.62
CA PRO A 37 -7.71 -11.07 -38.00
C PRO A 37 -7.41 -11.26 -39.49
N GLY A 38 -6.51 -12.17 -39.79
CA GLY A 38 -6.19 -12.64 -41.13
C GLY A 38 -6.36 -14.17 -41.23
N ASP A 39 -6.96 -14.61 -42.29
CA ASP A 39 -7.49 -15.92 -42.67
C ASP A 39 -6.55 -17.11 -42.53
N HIS A 40 -7.19 -18.26 -42.28
CA HIS A 40 -6.70 -19.64 -42.23
C HIS A 40 -6.03 -20.18 -43.52
N PRO A 41 -5.25 -21.29 -43.44
CA PRO A 41 -5.88 -22.63 -43.46
C PRO A 41 -5.22 -23.68 -42.54
N SER A 42 -6.02 -24.67 -42.13
CA SER A 42 -5.65 -25.92 -41.49
C SER A 42 -4.82 -26.85 -42.37
N PRO A 43 -3.98 -27.69 -41.78
CA PRO A 43 -3.94 -29.09 -42.22
C PRO A 43 -4.05 -30.10 -41.07
N THR A 44 -4.75 -31.13 -41.44
CA THR A 44 -4.99 -32.42 -40.82
C THR A 44 -3.72 -33.22 -40.52
N GLY A 45 -3.74 -33.96 -39.40
CA GLY A 45 -3.23 -35.31 -39.40
C GLY A 45 -2.09 -35.64 -38.44
N ALA A 46 -2.39 -36.56 -37.56
CA ALA A 46 -1.65 -37.71 -37.05
C ALA A 46 -1.46 -37.76 -35.53
N ALA A 47 -2.05 -38.78 -34.98
CA ALA A 47 -1.91 -39.28 -33.62
C ALA A 47 -0.49 -39.80 -33.38
N GLN A 48 0.07 -39.52 -32.21
CA GLN A 48 1.08 -40.36 -31.58
C GLN A 48 0.86 -40.48 -30.07
N GLU A 49 0.81 -41.73 -29.67
CA GLU A 49 0.65 -42.19 -28.29
C GLU A 49 1.83 -41.83 -27.37
N GLY A 50 1.48 -41.64 -26.12
CA GLY A 50 2.24 -42.17 -24.97
C GLY A 50 3.57 -41.55 -24.58
N ALA A 51 3.50 -40.61 -23.60
CA ALA A 51 4.55 -40.52 -22.60
C ALA A 51 3.97 -39.92 -21.31
N GLN A 52 4.03 -40.67 -20.22
CA GLN A 52 3.78 -40.20 -18.85
C GLN A 52 4.74 -39.06 -18.51
N PRO A 53 4.25 -37.97 -17.89
CA PRO A 53 5.17 -36.95 -17.36
C PRO A 53 5.88 -37.51 -16.12
N ALA A 54 7.19 -37.53 -16.19
CA ALA A 54 8.06 -37.77 -15.07
C ALA A 54 7.83 -36.72 -13.97
N ALA A 55 7.78 -37.18 -12.72
CA ALA A 55 7.72 -36.37 -11.53
C ALA A 55 8.83 -35.33 -11.53
N ALA A 56 8.46 -34.04 -11.42
CA ALA A 56 9.41 -32.96 -11.26
C ALA A 56 10.22 -33.17 -9.95
N PRO A 57 11.53 -33.04 -9.97
CA PRO A 57 12.33 -33.09 -8.75
C PRO A 57 12.01 -31.88 -7.90
N SER A 58 11.73 -32.11 -6.62
CA SER A 58 11.64 -31.08 -5.59
C SER A 58 13.00 -30.37 -5.46
N GLY A 59 13.19 -29.32 -6.24
CA GLY A 59 14.39 -28.50 -6.21
C GLY A 59 14.42 -27.69 -4.92
N VAL A 60 15.19 -28.13 -3.97
CA VAL A 60 15.74 -27.29 -2.90
C VAL A 60 16.55 -26.21 -3.58
N MET A 61 16.11 -24.95 -3.51
CA MET A 61 16.86 -23.81 -4.04
C MET A 61 18.22 -23.74 -3.34
N PRO A 62 19.32 -23.56 -4.07
CA PRO A 62 20.62 -23.36 -3.44
C PRO A 62 20.58 -22.08 -2.59
N SER A 63 20.88 -22.23 -1.32
CA SER A 63 21.16 -21.11 -0.42
C SER A 63 22.29 -20.28 -1.05
N GLY A 64 22.03 -18.99 -1.31
CA GLY A 64 23.07 -18.08 -1.79
C GLY A 64 24.29 -18.06 -0.88
N PRO A 65 25.42 -17.51 -1.33
CA PRO A 65 26.69 -17.65 -0.62
C PRO A 65 26.56 -17.12 0.82
N MET A 66 26.73 -18.02 1.77
CA MET A 66 26.87 -17.70 3.19
C MET A 66 28.18 -16.96 3.40
N SER A 67 28.14 -15.67 3.56
CA SER A 67 29.34 -14.83 3.74
C SER A 67 29.53 -14.32 5.16
N LYS A 68 29.17 -15.10 6.18
CA LYS A 68 29.50 -14.75 7.58
C LYS A 68 29.67 -16.01 8.41
N GLY A 69 30.62 -15.97 9.35
CA GLY A 69 30.86 -17.07 10.27
C GLY A 69 29.64 -17.39 11.14
N PRO A 70 29.61 -18.59 11.77
CA PRO A 70 28.48 -19.04 12.59
C PRO A 70 28.09 -18.06 13.70
N ASP A 71 29.06 -17.38 14.29
CA ASP A 71 28.84 -16.45 15.39
C ASP A 71 28.14 -15.16 14.94
N ASP A 72 28.50 -14.61 13.77
CA ASP A 72 27.86 -13.41 13.22
C ASP A 72 26.41 -13.65 12.82
N GLN A 73 26.12 -14.85 12.30
CA GLN A 73 24.76 -15.25 11.96
C GLN A 73 23.90 -15.42 13.21
N HIS A 74 24.47 -16.01 14.26
CA HIS A 74 23.78 -16.21 15.52
C HIS A 74 23.49 -14.87 16.24
N GLU A 75 24.40 -13.94 16.21
CA GLU A 75 24.20 -12.59 16.75
C GLU A 75 23.19 -11.78 15.93
N ALA A 76 23.22 -11.86 14.58
CA ALA A 76 22.23 -11.25 13.73
C ALA A 76 20.84 -11.83 13.98
N MET A 77 20.72 -13.14 14.12
CA MET A 77 19.47 -13.83 14.44
C MET A 77 18.94 -13.45 15.83
N LYS A 78 19.81 -13.34 16.85
CA LYS A 78 19.42 -12.82 18.18
C LYS A 78 18.91 -11.39 18.11
N ARG A 79 19.54 -10.53 17.30
CA ARG A 79 19.11 -9.13 17.13
C ARG A 79 17.73 -9.05 16.47
N VAL A 80 17.50 -9.84 15.42
CA VAL A 80 16.18 -9.84 14.74
C VAL A 80 15.11 -10.49 15.62
N VAL A 81 15.42 -11.54 16.38
CA VAL A 81 14.49 -12.07 17.38
C VAL A 81 14.12 -11.02 18.42
N LYS A 82 15.07 -10.16 18.82
CA LYS A 82 14.77 -9.01 19.67
C LYS A 82 13.85 -7.98 18.97
N SER A 83 13.99 -7.79 17.66
CA SER A 83 13.15 -6.82 16.92
C SER A 83 11.68 -7.17 16.94
N ILE A 84 11.32 -8.46 16.99
CA ILE A 84 9.95 -8.94 17.09
C ILE A 84 9.25 -8.44 18.35
N TYR A 85 10.00 -8.22 19.41
CA TYR A 85 9.49 -7.69 20.69
C TYR A 85 9.79 -6.19 20.88
N ALA A 86 10.40 -5.54 19.90
CA ALA A 86 10.74 -4.12 19.94
C ALA A 86 10.48 -3.44 18.58
N PRO A 87 9.22 -3.36 18.12
CA PRO A 87 8.85 -2.85 16.80
C PRO A 87 9.22 -1.38 16.58
N THR A 88 9.58 -0.67 17.63
CA THR A 88 10.06 0.72 17.58
C THR A 88 11.53 0.84 17.19
N ARG A 89 12.24 -0.27 17.05
CA ARG A 89 13.70 -0.29 16.95
C ARG A 89 14.24 -0.62 15.56
N TYR A 90 13.57 -1.50 14.83
CA TYR A 90 14.12 -2.02 13.57
C TYR A 90 13.30 -1.59 12.37
N VAL A 91 13.98 -1.05 11.37
CA VAL A 91 13.36 -0.64 10.12
C VAL A 91 13.87 -1.51 8.97
N PHE A 92 12.94 -1.89 8.12
CA PHE A 92 13.14 -2.68 6.92
C PHE A 92 13.09 -1.74 5.72
N VAL A 93 14.15 -1.69 4.94
CA VAL A 93 14.25 -0.83 3.75
C VAL A 93 14.54 -1.70 2.54
N ALA A 94 13.59 -1.76 1.61
CA ALA A 94 13.76 -2.44 0.35
C ALA A 94 14.56 -1.57 -0.64
N ASP A 95 15.46 -2.19 -1.39
CA ASP A 95 16.17 -1.53 -2.47
C ASP A 95 15.37 -1.58 -3.77
N ARG A 96 15.31 -0.47 -4.50
CA ARG A 96 14.55 -0.36 -5.75
C ARG A 96 15.09 -1.24 -6.87
N PHE A 97 16.39 -1.51 -6.88
CA PHE A 97 17.07 -2.18 -7.99
C PHE A 97 17.53 -3.60 -7.68
N SER A 98 17.38 -4.04 -6.44
CA SER A 98 17.90 -5.31 -5.98
C SER A 98 16.84 -6.14 -5.25
N ASN A 99 17.10 -7.43 -5.11
CA ASN A 99 16.19 -8.38 -4.47
C ASN A 99 16.50 -8.60 -2.99
N PHE A 100 16.83 -7.53 -2.28
CA PHE A 100 17.09 -7.61 -0.84
C PHE A 100 16.39 -6.49 -0.06
N ILE A 101 16.30 -6.71 1.24
CA ILE A 101 15.84 -5.74 2.24
C ILE A 101 16.95 -5.54 3.27
N SER A 102 17.33 -4.30 3.50
CA SER A 102 18.29 -3.92 4.56
C SER A 102 17.53 -3.71 5.87
N VAL A 103 17.99 -4.36 6.93
CA VAL A 103 17.46 -4.17 8.29
C VAL A 103 18.41 -3.28 9.08
N THR A 104 17.88 -2.19 9.61
CA THR A 104 18.64 -1.17 10.34
C THR A 104 18.03 -0.95 11.72
N ASP A 105 18.87 -0.90 12.74
CA ASP A 105 18.49 -0.50 14.10
C ASP A 105 18.45 1.03 14.17
N ILE A 106 17.28 1.62 14.32
CA ILE A 106 17.14 3.07 14.35
C ILE A 106 17.62 3.73 15.65
N VAL A 107 17.89 2.95 16.69
CA VAL A 107 18.41 3.47 17.97
C VAL A 107 19.92 3.64 17.91
N SER A 108 20.63 2.57 17.47
CA SER A 108 22.09 2.63 17.32
C SER A 108 22.55 3.22 15.98
N GLY A 109 21.69 3.22 14.96
CA GLY A 109 22.05 3.56 13.59
C GLY A 109 22.81 2.47 12.85
N GLU A 110 22.92 1.27 13.43
CA GLU A 110 23.70 0.18 12.87
C GLU A 110 22.89 -0.69 11.89
N HIS A 111 23.56 -1.12 10.85
CA HIS A 111 23.05 -2.19 9.98
C HIS A 111 23.02 -3.52 10.75
N VAL A 112 21.87 -4.16 10.78
CA VAL A 112 21.66 -5.43 11.48
C VAL A 112 21.96 -6.60 10.55
N GLU A 113 21.28 -6.64 9.40
CA GLU A 113 21.43 -7.69 8.41
C GLU A 113 20.83 -7.30 7.05
N THR A 114 21.09 -8.14 6.06
CA THR A 114 20.49 -8.05 4.72
C THR A 114 19.67 -9.31 4.47
N LEU A 115 18.37 -9.14 4.22
CA LEU A 115 17.45 -10.23 3.89
C LEU A 115 17.33 -10.34 2.37
N ASN A 116 17.72 -11.49 1.82
CA ASN A 116 17.65 -11.75 0.38
C ASN A 116 16.35 -12.48 0.01
N PHE A 117 15.76 -12.10 -1.11
CA PHE A 117 14.53 -12.69 -1.66
C PHE A 117 14.76 -13.26 -3.05
N SER A 118 13.82 -14.07 -3.55
CA SER A 118 13.88 -14.60 -4.92
C SER A 118 13.36 -13.59 -5.95
N MET A 119 12.78 -12.49 -5.49
CA MET A 119 12.22 -11.42 -6.30
C MET A 119 12.62 -10.06 -5.75
N ARG A 120 12.49 -9.02 -6.57
CA ARG A 120 12.71 -7.64 -6.16
C ARG A 120 11.52 -7.15 -5.32
N PRO A 121 11.72 -6.71 -4.06
CA PRO A 121 10.63 -6.26 -3.21
C PRO A 121 10.05 -4.93 -3.69
N HIS A 122 8.83 -4.94 -4.17
CA HIS A 122 8.06 -3.75 -4.52
C HIS A 122 6.93 -3.45 -3.54
N VAL A 123 6.35 -4.50 -2.99
CA VAL A 123 5.42 -4.43 -1.90
C VAL A 123 5.91 -5.33 -0.79
N MET A 124 5.92 -4.85 0.43
CA MET A 124 6.26 -5.62 1.61
C MET A 124 5.39 -5.23 2.78
N GLU A 125 5.07 -6.20 3.62
CA GLU A 125 4.31 -5.99 4.82
C GLU A 125 4.81 -6.91 5.92
N LEU A 126 4.73 -6.44 7.18
CA LEU A 126 5.09 -7.17 8.38
C LEU A 126 3.82 -7.65 9.10
N ALA A 127 3.82 -8.91 9.52
CA ALA A 127 2.78 -9.37 10.44
C ALA A 127 2.84 -8.59 11.75
N ARG A 128 1.71 -8.45 12.44
CA ARG A 128 1.63 -7.67 13.69
C ARG A 128 2.50 -8.17 14.82
N ASP A 129 2.74 -9.49 14.86
CA ASP A 129 3.68 -10.10 15.79
C ASP A 129 5.13 -9.95 15.34
N ASP A 130 5.36 -9.24 14.22
CA ASP A 130 6.65 -9.04 13.56
C ASP A 130 7.42 -10.36 13.29
N ALA A 131 6.71 -11.49 13.27
CA ALA A 131 7.32 -12.79 13.05
C ALA A 131 7.40 -13.18 11.58
N MET A 132 6.56 -12.58 10.75
CA MET A 132 6.46 -12.87 9.32
C MET A 132 6.61 -11.59 8.50
N LEU A 133 7.46 -11.64 7.48
CA LEU A 133 7.57 -10.63 6.44
C LEU A 133 7.07 -11.22 5.13
N ALA A 134 6.15 -10.54 4.47
CA ALA A 134 5.66 -10.89 3.14
C ALA A 134 6.16 -9.89 2.11
N VAL A 135 6.57 -10.39 0.95
CA VAL A 135 7.13 -9.60 -0.15
C VAL A 135 6.46 -9.99 -1.46
N GLY A 136 6.08 -8.99 -2.24
CA GLY A 136 5.56 -9.14 -3.60
C GLY A 136 6.30 -8.26 -4.59
N SER A 137 6.14 -8.59 -5.87
CA SER A 137 6.70 -7.84 -6.99
C SER A 137 5.71 -7.82 -8.16
N PRO A 138 5.57 -6.69 -8.88
CA PRO A 138 4.75 -6.64 -10.09
C PRO A 138 5.37 -7.42 -11.28
N GLU A 139 6.63 -7.85 -11.16
CA GLU A 139 7.33 -8.63 -12.18
C GLU A 139 7.04 -10.12 -12.09
N VAL A 140 6.58 -10.60 -10.92
CA VAL A 140 6.53 -12.02 -10.60
C VAL A 140 5.17 -12.39 -10.05
N SER A 141 4.51 -13.38 -10.64
CA SER A 141 3.22 -13.91 -10.18
C SER A 141 3.39 -14.81 -8.95
N ALA A 142 3.96 -14.25 -7.88
CA ALA A 142 4.19 -14.96 -6.63
C ALA A 142 4.28 -13.99 -5.46
N ILE A 143 4.12 -14.52 -4.26
CA ILE A 143 4.45 -13.86 -2.98
C ILE A 143 5.48 -14.70 -2.24
N GLU A 144 6.43 -14.07 -1.60
CA GLU A 144 7.43 -14.74 -0.77
C GLU A 144 7.28 -14.35 0.69
N PHE A 145 7.15 -15.34 1.55
CA PHE A 145 7.10 -15.19 3.00
C PHE A 145 8.44 -15.52 3.61
N MET A 146 8.87 -14.76 4.58
CA MET A 146 10.03 -15.04 5.41
C MET A 146 9.65 -15.02 6.88
N ASN A 147 9.85 -16.15 7.56
CA ASN A 147 9.77 -16.18 9.01
C ASN A 147 11.02 -15.51 9.60
N LEU A 148 10.84 -14.39 10.26
CA LEU A 148 11.95 -13.58 10.78
C LEU A 148 12.67 -14.25 11.98
N ARG A 149 12.05 -15.23 12.63
CA ARG A 149 12.68 -16.01 13.73
C ARG A 149 13.57 -17.13 13.20
N THR A 150 13.02 -17.93 12.27
CA THR A 150 13.71 -19.13 11.76
C THR A 150 14.50 -18.88 10.48
N ARG A 151 14.27 -17.75 9.78
CA ARG A 151 14.78 -17.44 8.45
C ARG A 151 14.26 -18.38 7.36
N GLU A 152 13.28 -19.21 7.69
CA GLU A 152 12.61 -20.04 6.71
C GLU A 152 11.87 -19.15 5.70
N ARG A 153 12.05 -19.47 4.42
CA ARG A 153 11.39 -18.77 3.31
C ARG A 153 10.42 -19.70 2.61
N ARG A 154 9.28 -19.16 2.24
CA ARG A 154 8.29 -19.87 1.45
C ARG A 154 7.77 -18.99 0.33
N ARG A 155 7.94 -19.44 -0.90
CA ARG A 155 7.36 -18.83 -2.09
C ARG A 155 6.06 -19.53 -2.42
N VAL A 156 5.03 -18.72 -2.73
CA VAL A 156 3.69 -19.16 -3.10
C VAL A 156 3.36 -18.57 -4.48
N GLU A 157 3.16 -19.46 -5.46
CA GLU A 157 2.77 -19.05 -6.81
C GLU A 157 1.32 -18.58 -6.84
N LEU A 158 1.05 -17.53 -7.62
CA LEU A 158 -0.24 -16.88 -7.74
C LEU A 158 -0.63 -16.73 -9.22
N PRO A 159 -1.92 -16.52 -9.52
CA PRO A 159 -2.35 -16.37 -10.92
C PRO A 159 -1.85 -15.08 -11.60
N SER A 160 -1.50 -14.05 -10.81
CA SER A 160 -0.93 -12.81 -11.32
C SER A 160 -0.10 -12.10 -10.25
N PRO A 161 0.71 -11.08 -10.61
CA PRO A 161 1.55 -10.33 -9.66
C PRO A 161 0.79 -9.69 -8.51
N VAL A 162 1.48 -9.54 -7.36
CA VAL A 162 0.94 -8.93 -6.14
C VAL A 162 1.25 -7.44 -6.11
N PHE A 163 0.25 -6.62 -5.82
CA PHE A 163 0.34 -5.18 -5.72
C PHE A 163 0.01 -4.61 -4.34
N GLN A 164 -0.75 -5.39 -3.56
CA GLN A 164 -1.09 -5.01 -2.19
C GLN A 164 -1.04 -6.25 -1.29
N ILE A 165 -0.60 -6.05 -0.07
CA ILE A 165 -0.50 -7.08 0.97
C ILE A 165 -1.07 -6.49 2.26
N PHE A 166 -1.97 -7.24 2.91
CA PHE A 166 -2.55 -6.86 4.19
C PHE A 166 -2.57 -8.06 5.12
N PHE A 167 -1.84 -8.01 6.22
CA PHE A 167 -1.95 -9.03 7.26
C PHE A 167 -3.24 -8.86 8.04
N VAL A 168 -3.98 -9.94 8.19
CA VAL A 168 -5.20 -9.96 8.99
C VAL A 168 -4.83 -10.16 10.47
N PRO A 169 -5.15 -9.19 11.34
CA PRO A 169 -4.78 -9.25 12.75
C PRO A 169 -5.27 -10.50 13.45
N GLN A 170 -4.47 -11.02 14.37
CA GLN A 170 -4.80 -12.17 15.23
C GLN A 170 -5.15 -13.46 14.46
N THR A 171 -4.78 -13.53 13.20
CA THR A 171 -4.96 -14.71 12.35
C THR A 171 -3.64 -15.09 11.66
N ASN A 172 -3.64 -16.20 10.92
CA ASN A 172 -2.55 -16.57 10.01
C ASN A 172 -2.89 -16.23 8.54
N LEU A 173 -3.71 -15.20 8.31
CA LEU A 173 -4.19 -14.84 6.99
C LEU A 173 -3.54 -13.56 6.48
N VAL A 174 -3.32 -13.53 5.18
CA VAL A 174 -2.90 -12.37 4.41
C VAL A 174 -3.89 -12.14 3.29
N ALA A 175 -4.46 -10.95 3.20
CA ALA A 175 -5.21 -10.51 2.04
C ALA A 175 -4.24 -9.96 0.99
N VAL A 176 -4.47 -10.27 -0.27
CA VAL A 176 -3.64 -9.83 -1.39
C VAL A 176 -4.49 -9.21 -2.50
N GLY A 177 -4.04 -8.05 -2.96
CA GLY A 177 -4.49 -7.46 -4.21
C GLY A 177 -3.58 -7.89 -5.34
N LEU A 178 -4.14 -8.57 -6.34
CA LEU A 178 -3.47 -8.99 -7.56
C LEU A 178 -3.81 -8.01 -8.68
N ARG A 179 -3.20 -8.17 -9.86
CA ARG A 179 -3.44 -7.26 -11.00
C ARG A 179 -4.92 -7.03 -11.28
N ASP A 180 -5.73 -8.06 -11.17
CA ASP A 180 -7.13 -8.06 -11.56
C ASP A 180 -8.01 -8.95 -10.69
N GLN A 181 -7.51 -9.41 -9.56
CA GLN A 181 -8.17 -10.31 -8.62
C GLN A 181 -7.79 -9.96 -7.20
N VAL A 182 -8.50 -10.51 -6.26
CA VAL A 182 -8.13 -10.47 -4.84
C VAL A 182 -8.12 -11.87 -4.26
N GLY A 183 -7.40 -12.06 -3.17
CA GLY A 183 -7.31 -13.36 -2.55
C GLY A 183 -6.94 -13.30 -1.08
N MET A 184 -7.03 -14.46 -0.44
CA MET A 184 -6.56 -14.71 0.91
C MET A 184 -5.55 -15.85 0.89
N ILE A 185 -4.47 -15.70 1.63
CA ILE A 185 -3.41 -16.71 1.78
C ILE A 185 -3.25 -17.00 3.26
N SER A 186 -3.29 -18.27 3.63
CA SER A 186 -2.91 -18.72 4.96
C SER A 186 -1.40 -18.91 4.99
N TYR A 187 -0.66 -18.15 5.81
CA TYR A 187 0.77 -18.33 5.96
C TYR A 187 1.17 -19.41 7.00
N LYS A 188 0.16 -20.14 7.52
CA LYS A 188 0.38 -21.34 8.34
C LYS A 188 0.65 -22.58 7.48
N ASP A 189 -0.15 -22.75 6.43
CA ASP A 189 -0.13 -23.93 5.53
C ASP A 189 0.02 -23.57 4.07
N PHE A 190 0.12 -22.26 3.75
CA PHE A 190 0.28 -21.67 2.43
C PHE A 190 -0.85 -21.98 1.45
N THR A 191 -2.04 -22.25 1.96
CA THR A 191 -3.24 -22.40 1.12
C THR A 191 -3.67 -21.05 0.57
N VAL A 192 -4.08 -21.05 -0.71
CA VAL A 192 -4.48 -19.86 -1.46
C VAL A 192 -5.95 -19.96 -1.83
N ARG A 193 -6.70 -18.88 -1.58
CA ARG A 193 -8.08 -18.71 -2.01
C ARG A 193 -8.16 -17.46 -2.87
N ILE A 194 -8.47 -17.61 -4.15
CA ILE A 194 -8.67 -16.50 -5.09
C ILE A 194 -10.18 -16.32 -5.28
N PHE A 195 -10.63 -15.07 -5.17
CA PHE A 195 -12.05 -14.74 -5.30
C PHE A 195 -12.37 -14.35 -6.74
N PRO A 196 -13.35 -15.04 -7.38
CA PRO A 196 -13.78 -14.67 -8.71
C PRO A 196 -14.41 -13.28 -8.74
N ARG A 197 -14.27 -12.60 -9.87
CA ARG A 197 -14.94 -11.33 -10.15
C ARG A 197 -16.36 -11.57 -10.62
N ARG A 198 -17.26 -11.82 -9.72
CA ARG A 198 -18.66 -12.00 -10.02
C ARG A 198 -19.48 -11.00 -9.22
N PHE A 199 -20.00 -9.99 -9.90
CA PHE A 199 -20.84 -8.98 -9.30
C PHE A 199 -22.31 -9.38 -9.38
N ASP A 200 -23.11 -9.03 -8.37
CA ASP A 200 -24.51 -9.38 -8.26
C ASP A 200 -25.42 -8.60 -9.23
N SER A 201 -25.01 -7.41 -9.66
CA SER A 201 -25.82 -6.47 -10.44
C SER A 201 -25.40 -6.29 -11.89
N ASP A 202 -24.27 -6.87 -12.32
CA ASP A 202 -23.76 -6.57 -13.66
C ASP A 202 -23.10 -7.78 -14.31
N GLN A 203 -23.53 -8.08 -15.54
CA GLN A 203 -22.89 -9.08 -16.40
C GLN A 203 -21.59 -8.57 -17.05
N ARG A 204 -21.24 -7.31 -16.83
CA ARG A 204 -19.99 -6.75 -17.35
C ARG A 204 -18.82 -7.26 -16.53
N GLN A 205 -17.88 -7.86 -17.23
CA GLN A 205 -16.53 -8.09 -16.69
C GLN A 205 -15.80 -6.73 -16.63
N THR A 206 -16.12 -5.93 -15.64
CA THR A 206 -15.39 -4.68 -15.41
C THR A 206 -13.98 -5.04 -14.97
N LEU A 207 -12.98 -4.52 -15.68
CA LEU A 207 -11.58 -4.63 -15.25
C LEU A 207 -11.40 -3.80 -13.99
N ILE A 208 -11.35 -4.46 -12.85
CA ILE A 208 -11.09 -3.80 -11.57
C ILE A 208 -9.60 -3.50 -11.53
N ASN A 209 -9.26 -2.23 -11.44
CA ASN A 209 -7.90 -1.82 -11.16
C ASN A 209 -7.61 -1.97 -9.67
N THR A 210 -7.18 -3.15 -9.24
CA THR A 210 -6.88 -3.42 -7.83
C THR A 210 -5.66 -2.65 -7.30
N TYR A 211 -4.93 -1.95 -8.15
CA TYR A 211 -3.79 -1.12 -7.73
C TYR A 211 -4.17 0.07 -6.87
N TYR A 212 -5.28 0.72 -7.23
CA TYR A 212 -5.65 2.01 -6.66
C TYR A 212 -6.99 1.96 -5.95
N SER A 213 -7.83 1.04 -6.38
CA SER A 213 -9.23 1.01 -6.01
C SER A 213 -9.57 -0.11 -5.01
N LEU A 214 -8.61 -0.96 -4.65
CA LEU A 214 -8.81 -1.97 -3.62
C LEU A 214 -8.56 -1.41 -2.23
N LEU A 215 -9.56 -1.53 -1.35
CA LEU A 215 -9.49 -1.25 0.06
C LEU A 215 -9.71 -2.55 0.82
N PHE A 216 -9.06 -2.68 1.95
CA PHE A 216 -9.21 -3.86 2.80
C PHE A 216 -9.36 -3.46 4.26
N SER A 217 -10.42 -3.97 4.90
CA SER A 217 -10.69 -3.81 6.32
C SER A 217 -10.14 -5.00 7.09
N SER A 218 -9.13 -4.75 7.91
CA SER A 218 -8.34 -5.81 8.54
C SER A 218 -9.13 -6.65 9.55
N PHE A 219 -10.02 -6.06 10.33
CA PHE A 219 -10.78 -6.78 11.37
C PHE A 219 -12.02 -7.46 10.80
N SER A 220 -12.74 -6.79 9.91
CA SER A 220 -13.91 -7.39 9.26
C SER A 220 -13.52 -8.38 8.16
N GLN A 221 -12.25 -8.39 7.73
CA GLN A 221 -11.76 -9.15 6.59
C GLN A 221 -12.54 -8.86 5.30
N SER A 222 -12.93 -7.61 5.11
CA SER A 222 -13.71 -7.16 3.97
C SER A 222 -12.86 -6.57 2.88
N PHE A 223 -13.17 -6.94 1.64
CA PHE A 223 -12.66 -6.30 0.44
C PHE A 223 -13.68 -5.29 -0.08
N TRP A 224 -13.21 -4.12 -0.41
CA TRP A 224 -13.96 -3.05 -1.05
C TRP A 224 -13.22 -2.63 -2.31
N VAL A 225 -13.90 -2.60 -3.43
CA VAL A 225 -13.32 -2.19 -4.71
C VAL A 225 -14.10 -1.03 -5.27
N LEU A 226 -13.41 0.05 -5.59
CA LEU A 226 -13.98 1.26 -6.17
C LEU A 226 -14.03 1.14 -7.69
N ASP A 227 -15.14 1.55 -8.30
CA ASP A 227 -15.30 1.57 -9.75
C ASP A 227 -14.84 2.94 -10.29
N GLU A 228 -13.86 2.95 -11.19
CA GLU A 228 -13.29 4.18 -11.77
C GLU A 228 -14.23 4.85 -12.79
N ASP A 229 -15.13 4.10 -13.38
CA ASP A 229 -16.03 4.60 -14.42
C ASP A 229 -17.43 4.95 -13.88
N ARG A 230 -17.80 4.46 -12.70
CA ARG A 230 -19.13 4.59 -12.10
C ARG A 230 -19.07 4.91 -10.61
N PRO A 231 -20.09 5.55 -10.04
CA PRO A 231 -20.18 5.79 -8.61
C PRO A 231 -20.60 4.53 -7.83
N CYS A 232 -19.85 3.45 -8.02
CA CYS A 232 -20.17 2.13 -7.44
C CYS A 232 -19.00 1.59 -6.61
N ILE A 233 -19.34 0.89 -5.54
CA ILE A 233 -18.42 0.14 -4.71
C ILE A 233 -18.82 -1.33 -4.75
N TYR A 234 -17.85 -2.23 -4.89
CA TYR A 234 -18.07 -3.67 -4.78
C TYR A 234 -17.53 -4.16 -3.45
N HIS A 235 -18.34 -4.86 -2.71
CA HIS A 235 -18.02 -5.35 -1.38
C HIS A 235 -18.09 -6.86 -1.29
N ARG A 236 -17.16 -7.46 -0.55
CA ARG A 236 -17.14 -8.89 -0.26
C ARG A 236 -16.41 -9.18 1.05
N TYR A 237 -16.94 -10.12 1.84
CA TYR A 237 -16.22 -10.69 2.97
C TYR A 237 -15.23 -11.77 2.52
N GLY A 238 -13.98 -11.67 2.97
CA GLY A 238 -12.91 -12.62 2.61
C GLY A 238 -12.91 -13.92 3.40
N GLY A 239 -13.58 -13.96 4.55
CA GLY A 239 -13.52 -15.07 5.50
C GLY A 239 -14.63 -16.11 5.35
N ALA A 240 -15.86 -15.72 5.58
CA ALA A 240 -16.98 -16.65 5.81
C ALA A 240 -17.78 -17.00 4.55
N GLU A 241 -17.69 -16.22 3.49
CA GLU A 241 -18.49 -16.43 2.28
C GLU A 241 -17.93 -17.54 1.39
N PRO A 242 -18.79 -18.30 0.68
CA PRO A 242 -18.37 -19.24 -0.37
C PRO A 242 -17.49 -18.54 -1.43
N LEU A 243 -16.53 -19.25 -2.02
CA LEU A 243 -15.62 -18.68 -3.02
C LEU A 243 -16.35 -18.06 -4.22
N ASP A 244 -17.44 -18.67 -4.63
CA ASP A 244 -18.25 -18.28 -5.78
C ASP A 244 -19.37 -17.29 -5.47
N ALA A 245 -19.50 -16.85 -4.21
CA ALA A 245 -20.48 -15.83 -3.85
C ALA A 245 -20.22 -14.54 -4.65
N PRO A 246 -21.28 -13.90 -5.21
CA PRO A 246 -21.12 -12.65 -5.93
C PRO A 246 -20.71 -11.50 -5.01
N TRP A 247 -19.98 -10.55 -5.55
CA TRP A 247 -19.70 -9.29 -4.89
C TRP A 247 -20.97 -8.44 -4.83
N LYS A 248 -21.25 -7.92 -3.64
CA LYS A 248 -22.37 -6.98 -3.47
C LYS A 248 -22.01 -5.64 -4.10
N THR A 249 -22.90 -5.13 -4.96
CA THR A 249 -22.77 -3.80 -5.56
C THR A 249 -23.50 -2.76 -4.71
N ILE A 250 -22.81 -1.66 -4.42
CA ILE A 250 -23.34 -0.50 -3.71
C ILE A 250 -23.28 0.68 -4.66
N ASP A 251 -24.44 1.20 -5.04
CA ASP A 251 -24.58 2.35 -5.94
C ASP A 251 -24.68 3.65 -5.15
N LEU A 252 -23.72 4.54 -5.37
CA LEU A 252 -23.64 5.86 -4.75
C LEU A 252 -24.18 6.99 -5.65
N SER A 253 -24.76 6.69 -6.80
CA SER A 253 -25.21 7.69 -7.78
C SER A 253 -26.19 8.74 -7.20
N ARG A 254 -26.97 8.35 -6.19
CA ARG A 254 -27.86 9.25 -5.45
C ARG A 254 -27.13 10.28 -4.58
N HIS A 255 -25.86 10.05 -4.28
CA HIS A 255 -25.06 10.92 -3.41
C HIS A 255 -24.08 11.81 -4.18
N ILE A 256 -23.53 11.31 -5.27
CA ILE A 256 -22.42 11.98 -5.97
C ILE A 256 -22.68 12.23 -7.47
N GLY A 257 -23.89 11.93 -7.93
CA GLY A 257 -24.22 12.02 -9.37
C GLY A 257 -23.73 10.82 -10.17
N SER A 258 -24.39 10.59 -11.33
CA SER A 258 -24.14 9.40 -12.16
C SER A 258 -22.91 9.50 -13.07
N GLY A 259 -22.26 10.65 -13.13
CA GLY A 259 -21.18 10.92 -14.08
C GLY A 259 -19.77 10.82 -13.53
N SER A 260 -19.62 10.58 -12.23
CA SER A 260 -18.30 10.51 -11.59
C SER A 260 -18.02 9.10 -11.12
N GLY A 261 -16.87 8.54 -11.54
CA GLY A 261 -16.32 7.32 -10.96
C GLY A 261 -15.66 7.58 -9.60
N LEU A 262 -15.19 6.52 -8.97
CA LEU A 262 -14.46 6.55 -7.70
C LEU A 262 -12.97 6.31 -7.94
N GLY A 263 -12.14 7.09 -7.27
CA GLY A 263 -10.68 7.03 -7.40
C GLY A 263 -10.01 6.10 -6.38
N ILE A 264 -9.06 6.65 -5.65
CA ILE A 264 -8.32 5.92 -4.61
C ILE A 264 -9.02 6.06 -3.25
N GLY A 265 -8.81 5.08 -2.37
CA GLY A 265 -9.43 5.12 -1.06
C GLY A 265 -8.76 4.27 0.00
N VAL A 266 -9.31 4.34 1.19
CA VAL A 266 -8.95 3.54 2.37
C VAL A 266 -10.22 3.16 3.12
N ALA A 267 -10.26 1.95 3.68
CA ALA A 267 -11.33 1.51 4.57
C ALA A 267 -10.87 1.59 6.03
N SER A 268 -11.79 1.93 6.93
CA SER A 268 -11.56 1.73 8.36
C SER A 268 -11.43 0.25 8.69
N PRO A 269 -10.78 -0.11 9.80
CA PRO A 269 -10.59 -1.51 10.16
C PRO A 269 -11.88 -2.32 10.36
N GLU A 270 -12.96 -1.66 10.75
CA GLU A 270 -14.23 -2.28 11.11
C GLU A 270 -15.36 -2.03 10.09
N ASP A 271 -15.06 -1.51 8.90
CA ASP A 271 -16.02 -1.14 7.84
C ASP A 271 -17.07 -0.09 8.25
N ASP A 272 -16.84 0.66 9.29
CA ASP A 272 -17.73 1.73 9.74
C ASP A 272 -17.60 2.99 8.85
N LEU A 273 -16.49 3.08 8.10
CA LEU A 273 -16.14 4.23 7.29
C LEU A 273 -15.24 3.84 6.10
N LEU A 274 -15.56 4.36 4.93
CA LEU A 274 -14.69 4.37 3.76
C LEU A 274 -14.37 5.82 3.40
N ALA A 275 -13.10 6.13 3.21
CA ALA A 275 -12.67 7.40 2.65
C ALA A 275 -12.14 7.16 1.23
N MET A 276 -12.64 7.92 0.26
CA MET A 276 -12.28 7.75 -1.15
C MET A 276 -12.29 9.09 -1.87
N THR A 277 -11.71 9.14 -3.04
CA THR A 277 -11.76 10.32 -3.92
C THR A 277 -12.70 10.04 -5.08
N THR A 278 -13.19 11.07 -5.74
CA THR A 278 -13.72 10.94 -7.09
C THR A 278 -12.57 10.59 -8.05
N ASP A 279 -12.88 9.93 -9.16
CA ASP A 279 -11.86 9.51 -10.14
C ASP A 279 -11.11 10.71 -10.76
N ASP A 280 -11.82 11.81 -10.98
CA ASP A 280 -11.25 13.05 -11.51
C ASP A 280 -10.45 13.86 -10.46
N GLY A 281 -10.43 13.42 -9.19
CA GLY A 281 -9.76 14.13 -8.09
C GLY A 281 -10.44 15.42 -7.67
N SER A 282 -11.69 15.65 -8.04
CA SER A 282 -12.42 16.88 -7.70
C SER A 282 -12.83 16.96 -6.24
N GLU A 283 -13.22 15.83 -5.64
CA GLU A 283 -13.76 15.76 -4.28
C GLU A 283 -13.24 14.55 -3.51
N GLY A 284 -13.11 14.70 -2.19
CA GLY A 284 -12.99 13.60 -1.23
C GLY A 284 -14.38 13.23 -0.69
N LEU A 285 -14.60 11.94 -0.52
CA LEU A 285 -15.87 11.35 -0.10
C LEU A 285 -15.69 10.46 1.12
N LEU A 286 -16.58 10.58 2.09
CA LEU A 286 -16.70 9.67 3.22
C LEU A 286 -18.00 8.90 3.08
N TYR A 287 -17.93 7.60 2.99
CA TYR A 287 -19.11 6.73 2.99
C TYR A 287 -19.21 5.95 4.29
N PHE A 288 -20.38 6.00 4.91
CA PHE A 288 -20.73 5.29 6.13
C PHE A 288 -21.68 4.12 5.77
N PRO A 289 -21.15 2.88 5.63
CA PRO A 289 -21.94 1.76 5.12
C PRO A 289 -23.19 1.43 5.93
N ALA A 290 -23.10 1.48 7.27
CA ALA A 290 -24.22 1.18 8.15
C ALA A 290 -25.36 2.22 8.09
N GLN A 291 -25.07 3.47 7.68
CA GLN A 291 -26.03 4.55 7.60
C GLN A 291 -26.45 4.87 6.16
N ASP A 292 -25.76 4.27 5.19
CA ASP A 292 -25.87 4.61 3.78
C ASP A 292 -25.80 6.13 3.54
N LYS A 293 -24.80 6.74 4.16
CA LYS A 293 -24.59 8.19 4.18
C LYS A 293 -23.27 8.54 3.54
N VAL A 294 -23.25 9.61 2.75
CA VAL A 294 -22.03 10.19 2.20
C VAL A 294 -21.85 11.61 2.72
N LEU A 295 -20.62 11.94 3.12
CA LEU A 295 -20.15 13.30 3.30
C LEU A 295 -19.13 13.61 2.21
N SER A 296 -19.14 14.83 1.71
CA SER A 296 -18.18 15.31 0.70
C SER A 296 -17.33 16.43 1.26
N THR A 297 -16.07 16.48 0.83
CA THR A 297 -15.25 17.69 1.00
C THR A 297 -15.84 18.86 0.22
N GLY A 298 -16.71 18.62 -0.77
CA GLY A 298 -16.97 19.56 -1.85
C GLY A 298 -15.70 19.78 -2.70
N PRO A 299 -15.76 20.66 -3.72
CA PRO A 299 -14.63 20.88 -4.61
C PRO A 299 -13.35 21.21 -3.87
N MET A 300 -12.28 20.46 -4.09
CA MET A 300 -10.97 20.70 -3.48
C MET A 300 -10.33 21.97 -4.02
N ARG A 301 -10.74 22.44 -5.19
CA ARG A 301 -10.23 23.63 -5.86
C ARG A 301 -11.25 24.69 -6.12
N THR A 302 -10.77 25.89 -6.43
CA THR A 302 -11.60 27.01 -6.88
C THR A 302 -12.18 26.71 -8.27
N VAL A 303 -13.44 27.07 -8.48
CA VAL A 303 -14.13 26.96 -9.77
C VAL A 303 -13.28 27.56 -10.90
N GLY A 304 -13.12 26.79 -11.98
CA GLY A 304 -12.37 27.21 -13.17
C GLY A 304 -10.92 26.75 -13.24
N SER A 305 -10.38 26.10 -12.19
CA SER A 305 -9.07 25.44 -12.26
C SER A 305 -9.22 23.97 -12.66
N THR A 306 -8.18 23.39 -13.29
CA THR A 306 -8.12 21.95 -13.53
C THR A 306 -8.01 21.20 -12.21
N ASN A 307 -8.70 20.08 -12.07
CA ASN A 307 -8.54 19.20 -10.94
C ASN A 307 -7.15 18.55 -11.00
N GLU A 308 -6.55 18.38 -9.83
CA GLU A 308 -5.26 17.71 -9.71
C GLU A 308 -5.44 16.43 -8.92
N PRO A 309 -4.55 15.45 -9.12
CA PRO A 309 -4.63 14.20 -8.39
C PRO A 309 -4.67 14.43 -6.89
N MET A 310 -5.54 13.71 -6.23
CA MET A 310 -5.52 13.59 -4.79
C MET A 310 -4.58 12.46 -4.37
N ILE A 311 -3.93 12.64 -3.23
CA ILE A 311 -3.18 11.54 -2.60
C ILE A 311 -4.16 10.58 -1.91
N MET A 312 -3.69 9.38 -1.55
CA MET A 312 -4.50 8.45 -0.78
C MET A 312 -5.02 9.13 0.50
N PRO A 313 -6.33 9.12 0.73
CA PRO A 313 -6.89 9.68 1.95
C PRO A 313 -6.38 8.91 3.17
N TYR A 314 -6.45 9.53 4.33
CA TYR A 314 -6.00 8.93 5.58
C TYR A 314 -7.12 8.96 6.62
N ILE A 315 -7.37 7.83 7.25
CA ILE A 315 -8.24 7.69 8.41
C ILE A 315 -7.36 7.45 9.63
N ASP A 316 -7.54 8.21 10.71
CA ASP A 316 -6.80 7.94 11.94
C ASP A 316 -7.22 6.61 12.59
N ALA A 317 -6.39 6.12 13.49
CA ALA A 317 -6.56 4.82 14.11
C ALA A 317 -7.89 4.60 14.85
N TYR A 318 -8.59 5.67 15.18
CA TYR A 318 -9.85 5.63 15.90
C TYR A 318 -11.05 6.03 15.04
N SER A 319 -10.87 6.15 13.72
CA SER A 319 -11.89 6.64 12.78
C SER A 319 -12.52 7.99 13.19
N LYS A 320 -11.74 8.86 13.86
CA LYS A 320 -12.20 10.16 14.36
C LYS A 320 -11.89 11.31 13.41
N HIS A 321 -10.79 11.18 12.67
CA HIS A 321 -10.36 12.20 11.73
C HIS A 321 -10.07 11.58 10.38
N VAL A 322 -10.47 12.27 9.33
CA VAL A 322 -10.17 11.88 7.96
C VAL A 322 -9.57 13.05 7.22
N ILE A 323 -8.45 12.79 6.55
CA ILE A 323 -7.66 13.82 5.87
C ILE A 323 -7.60 13.51 4.39
N PHE A 324 -7.95 14.50 3.59
CA PHE A 324 -7.80 14.53 2.15
C PHE A 324 -6.79 15.61 1.77
N ALA A 325 -5.95 15.34 0.81
CA ALA A 325 -5.07 16.35 0.24
C ALA A 325 -4.87 16.12 -1.26
N ASP A 326 -4.65 17.19 -2.00
CA ASP A 326 -4.22 17.12 -3.39
C ASP A 326 -2.73 17.47 -3.53
N VAL A 327 -2.15 17.13 -4.67
CA VAL A 327 -0.72 17.37 -4.95
C VAL A 327 -0.35 18.84 -5.06
N THR A 328 -1.30 19.76 -5.06
CA THR A 328 -1.04 21.21 -5.07
C THR A 328 -1.10 21.85 -3.71
N GLY A 329 -1.38 21.05 -2.67
CA GLY A 329 -1.36 21.49 -1.29
C GLY A 329 -2.69 21.86 -0.71
N ASN A 330 -3.81 21.66 -1.40
CA ASN A 330 -5.13 21.82 -0.78
C ASN A 330 -5.39 20.65 0.17
N VAL A 331 -5.86 20.94 1.35
CA VAL A 331 -6.14 19.97 2.41
C VAL A 331 -7.56 20.18 2.93
N ALA A 332 -8.25 19.07 3.16
CA ALA A 332 -9.55 19.03 3.83
C ALA A 332 -9.51 17.97 4.93
N MET A 333 -9.82 18.36 6.16
CA MET A 333 -9.83 17.47 7.32
C MET A 333 -11.23 17.43 7.93
N PHE A 334 -11.77 16.23 8.11
CA PHE A 334 -12.98 16.02 8.89
C PHE A 334 -12.63 15.65 10.32
N ASP A 335 -13.22 16.33 11.29
CA ASP A 335 -13.37 15.87 12.68
C ASP A 335 -14.77 15.23 12.79
N LEU A 336 -14.82 13.91 12.92
CA LEU A 336 -16.07 13.15 12.97
C LEU A 336 -16.70 13.12 14.36
N VAL A 337 -15.97 13.55 15.39
CA VAL A 337 -16.44 13.57 16.79
C VAL A 337 -17.03 14.93 17.14
N ASN A 338 -16.28 16.01 16.87
CA ASN A 338 -16.64 17.34 17.28
C ASN A 338 -17.10 18.21 16.10
N GLY A 339 -16.89 17.74 14.89
CA GLY A 339 -17.23 18.44 13.67
C GLY A 339 -18.74 18.38 13.36
N ASN A 340 -19.17 19.28 12.50
CA ASN A 340 -20.57 19.39 12.05
C ASN A 340 -20.81 18.71 10.68
N GLY A 341 -19.96 17.77 10.30
CA GLY A 341 -19.95 17.12 8.98
C GLY A 341 -19.36 17.98 7.86
N LYS A 342 -18.73 19.10 8.19
CA LYS A 342 -17.99 19.95 7.26
C LYS A 342 -16.51 19.84 7.50
N PRO A 343 -15.67 19.76 6.45
CA PRO A 343 -14.23 19.70 6.64
C PRO A 343 -13.65 21.07 6.99
N GLU A 344 -12.64 21.09 7.84
CA GLU A 344 -11.69 22.19 7.92
C GLU A 344 -10.83 22.20 6.66
N ARG A 345 -10.63 23.38 6.07
CA ARG A 345 -9.86 23.53 4.83
C ARG A 345 -8.75 24.53 4.99
N PHE A 346 -7.61 24.18 4.43
CA PHE A 346 -6.46 25.08 4.33
C PHE A 346 -5.55 24.66 3.19
N ARG A 347 -4.47 25.41 2.99
CA ARG A 347 -3.46 25.11 1.98
C ARG A 347 -2.07 25.08 2.59
N VAL A 348 -1.29 24.06 2.20
CA VAL A 348 0.16 24.00 2.42
C VAL A 348 0.89 24.49 1.17
N ASN A 349 2.16 24.89 1.32
CA ASN A 349 2.97 25.44 0.24
C ASN A 349 4.02 24.44 -0.29
N PHE A 350 3.68 23.18 -0.22
CA PHE A 350 4.44 22.07 -0.81
C PHE A 350 3.45 21.05 -1.39
N SER A 351 3.95 20.11 -2.22
CA SER A 351 3.14 19.05 -2.82
C SER A 351 3.02 17.87 -1.87
N PRO A 352 1.84 17.61 -1.27
CA PRO A 352 1.62 16.45 -0.40
C PRO A 352 1.76 15.11 -1.12
N ARG A 353 2.25 14.10 -0.42
CA ARG A 353 2.35 12.71 -0.87
C ARG A 353 1.87 11.70 0.15
N PHE A 354 2.12 11.97 1.44
CA PHE A 354 1.83 11.03 2.53
C PHE A 354 1.18 11.74 3.69
N VAL A 355 0.21 11.07 4.29
CA VAL A 355 -0.37 11.44 5.59
C VAL A 355 -0.12 10.30 6.58
N ARG A 356 0.25 10.64 7.80
CA ARG A 356 0.37 9.72 8.93
C ARG A 356 -0.05 10.42 10.21
N THR A 357 -0.32 9.64 11.24
CA THR A 357 -0.52 10.12 12.60
C THR A 357 0.60 9.64 13.52
N GLY A 358 0.81 10.35 14.59
CA GLY A 358 1.78 9.99 15.60
C GLY A 358 1.51 10.68 16.92
N TRP A 359 2.43 10.48 17.87
CA TRP A 359 2.30 10.95 19.24
C TRP A 359 0.94 10.56 19.86
N LEU A 360 0.67 9.23 19.84
CA LEU A 360 -0.57 8.66 20.35
C LEU A 360 -1.82 9.26 19.68
N GLU A 361 -1.78 9.37 18.34
CA GLU A 361 -2.87 9.91 17.51
C GLU A 361 -3.28 11.36 17.87
N SER A 362 -2.37 12.13 18.46
CA SER A 362 -2.63 13.55 18.77
C SER A 362 -2.11 14.52 17.73
N THR A 363 -1.19 14.05 16.89
CA THR A 363 -0.52 14.84 15.85
C THR A 363 -0.61 14.13 14.53
N TRP A 364 -1.05 14.82 13.50
CA TRP A 364 -0.97 14.32 12.14
C TRP A 364 0.15 15.00 11.37
N ILE A 365 0.65 14.29 10.38
CA ILE A 365 1.85 14.63 9.64
C ILE A 365 1.51 14.53 8.16
N LEU A 366 1.76 15.62 7.44
CA LEU A 366 1.63 15.69 5.99
C LEU A 366 3.02 15.90 5.41
N ALA A 367 3.49 14.96 4.62
CA ALA A 367 4.81 15.02 3.99
C ALA A 367 4.72 14.96 2.47
N GLY A 368 5.65 15.58 1.80
CA GLY A 368 5.71 15.59 0.34
C GLY A 368 6.94 16.32 -0.20
N ASP A 369 6.85 16.77 -1.45
CA ASP A 369 7.93 17.51 -2.07
C ASP A 369 8.12 18.85 -1.36
N LYS A 370 9.35 19.13 -0.99
CA LYS A 370 9.77 20.39 -0.37
C LYS A 370 9.21 20.68 1.03
N GLY A 371 8.58 19.70 1.70
CA GLY A 371 8.14 19.96 3.05
C GLY A 371 7.52 18.80 3.82
N ILE A 372 7.51 18.99 5.12
CA ILE A 372 6.76 18.17 6.07
C ILE A 372 6.06 19.11 7.07
N MET A 373 4.79 18.82 7.34
CA MET A 373 3.99 19.58 8.29
C MET A 373 3.59 18.66 9.45
N PHE A 374 3.68 19.19 10.65
CA PHE A 374 3.13 18.59 11.87
C PHE A 374 2.02 19.49 12.38
N GLN A 375 0.86 18.93 12.68
CA GLN A 375 -0.26 19.69 13.23
C GLN A 375 -0.97 18.89 14.33
N SER A 376 -1.29 19.57 15.41
CA SER A 376 -2.13 19.00 16.46
C SER A 376 -3.58 18.84 15.98
N PHE A 377 -4.23 17.72 16.32
CA PHE A 377 -5.67 17.57 16.11
C PHE A 377 -6.50 18.45 17.05
N LYS A 378 -5.98 18.73 18.26
CA LYS A 378 -6.70 19.55 19.26
C LYS A 378 -6.62 21.04 19.00
N ASP A 379 -5.53 21.48 18.42
CA ASP A 379 -5.26 22.89 18.17
C ASP A 379 -4.73 23.06 16.74
N PRO A 380 -5.56 23.41 15.78
CA PRO A 380 -5.13 23.65 14.40
C PRO A 380 -4.11 24.80 14.25
N SER A 381 -4.01 25.71 15.24
CA SER A 381 -3.00 26.76 15.24
C SER A 381 -1.61 26.24 15.61
N ASP A 382 -1.54 25.13 16.34
CA ASP A 382 -0.29 24.42 16.68
C ASP A 382 0.20 23.61 15.46
N ARG A 383 0.75 24.35 14.50
CA ARG A 383 1.24 23.85 13.21
C ARG A 383 2.70 24.26 13.00
N LYS A 384 3.55 23.29 12.65
CA LYS A 384 4.94 23.54 12.22
C LYS A 384 5.18 22.95 10.84
N ILE A 385 5.68 23.74 9.92
CA ILE A 385 6.12 23.32 8.60
C ILE A 385 7.64 23.40 8.54
N VAL A 386 8.28 22.29 8.21
CA VAL A 386 9.71 22.20 7.93
C VAL A 386 9.89 22.04 6.44
N ARG A 387 10.69 22.90 5.83
CA ARG A 387 10.97 22.84 4.39
C ARG A 387 12.29 22.15 4.11
N PHE A 388 12.32 21.34 3.06
CA PHE A 388 13.52 20.75 2.51
C PHE A 388 13.35 20.57 1.00
N VAL A 389 14.45 20.37 0.28
CA VAL A 389 14.45 20.38 -1.17
C VAL A 389 14.07 19.02 -1.79
N PRO A 390 14.60 17.88 -1.32
CA PRO A 390 14.34 16.59 -1.96
C PRO A 390 12.90 16.12 -1.76
N GLU A 391 12.49 15.23 -2.66
CA GLU A 391 11.19 14.58 -2.65
C GLU A 391 11.12 13.46 -1.60
N VAL A 392 10.04 13.41 -0.82
CA VAL A 392 9.80 12.31 0.12
C VAL A 392 9.25 11.10 -0.65
N MET A 393 10.01 10.02 -0.67
CA MET A 393 9.65 8.79 -1.38
C MET A 393 8.85 7.81 -0.53
N ASN A 394 9.14 7.75 0.75
CA ASN A 394 8.44 6.89 1.69
C ASN A 394 8.34 7.58 3.04
N MET A 395 7.27 7.30 3.76
CA MET A 395 7.07 7.79 5.11
C MET A 395 6.44 6.73 5.99
N TRP A 396 6.96 6.61 7.21
CA TRP A 396 6.44 5.74 8.25
C TRP A 396 6.51 6.41 9.62
N VAL A 397 5.80 5.90 10.59
CA VAL A 397 5.88 6.33 11.99
C VAL A 397 6.28 5.12 12.82
N THR A 398 7.18 5.32 13.78
CA THR A 398 7.63 4.24 14.67
C THR A 398 6.48 3.67 15.48
N GLY A 399 6.56 2.39 15.83
CA GLY A 399 5.49 1.70 16.56
C GLY A 399 5.17 2.28 17.94
N ASP A 400 6.06 3.11 18.53
CA ASP A 400 5.78 3.90 19.73
C ASP A 400 5.18 5.29 19.42
N SER A 401 4.88 5.56 18.17
CA SER A 401 4.31 6.82 17.67
C SER A 401 5.15 8.08 17.94
N LYS A 402 6.46 7.94 18.24
CA LYS A 402 7.29 9.08 18.63
C LYS A 402 8.11 9.68 17.51
N THR A 403 8.44 8.89 16.50
CA THR A 403 9.36 9.31 15.44
C THR A 403 8.73 9.11 14.07
N ALA A 404 8.73 10.15 13.26
CA ALA A 404 8.44 10.06 11.84
C ALA A 404 9.73 9.69 11.09
N LEU A 405 9.64 8.69 10.22
CA LEU A 405 10.71 8.18 9.39
C LEU A 405 10.37 8.46 7.92
N TYR A 406 11.34 8.88 7.13
CA TYR A 406 11.16 9.03 5.71
C TYR A 406 12.46 8.79 4.94
N THR A 407 12.31 8.47 3.67
CA THR A 407 13.41 8.38 2.71
C THR A 407 13.22 9.42 1.60
N LEU A 408 14.30 9.82 0.98
CA LEU A 408 14.31 10.76 -0.14
C LEU A 408 14.67 10.03 -1.43
N ASP A 409 14.31 10.60 -2.57
CA ASP A 409 14.68 10.08 -3.89
C ASP A 409 16.10 10.48 -4.32
N GLU A 410 16.67 11.50 -3.69
CA GLU A 410 17.99 12.01 -4.01
C GLU A 410 18.98 11.86 -2.85
N GLY A 411 20.23 11.75 -3.18
CA GLY A 411 21.33 11.70 -2.24
C GLY A 411 21.69 10.29 -1.79
N ALA A 412 22.51 10.19 -0.76
CA ALA A 412 22.89 8.89 -0.18
C ALA A 412 21.69 8.25 0.52
N PRO A 413 21.45 6.95 0.33
CA PRO A 413 20.35 6.26 0.98
C PRO A 413 20.42 6.42 2.48
N ALA A 414 19.45 7.11 3.05
CA ALA A 414 19.37 7.39 4.46
C ALA A 414 17.91 7.40 4.94
N ILE A 415 17.73 7.04 6.20
CA ILE A 415 16.48 7.23 6.91
C ILE A 415 16.59 8.57 7.63
N TYR A 416 15.79 9.51 7.22
CA TYR A 416 15.63 10.79 7.88
C TYR A 416 14.58 10.66 8.97
N ARG A 417 14.76 11.41 10.07
CA ARG A 417 13.94 11.23 11.27
C ARG A 417 13.53 12.57 11.83
N PHE A 418 12.28 12.63 12.33
CA PHE A 418 11.78 13.72 13.15
C PHE A 418 11.21 13.18 14.45
N ASP A 419 11.57 13.81 15.57
CA ASP A 419 10.80 13.66 16.81
C ASP A 419 9.44 14.35 16.61
N ILE A 420 8.33 13.61 16.75
CA ILE A 420 7.00 14.14 16.45
C ILE A 420 6.54 15.15 17.50
N ARG A 421 6.96 14.98 18.75
CA ARG A 421 6.56 15.87 19.84
C ARG A 421 7.28 17.23 19.76
N THR A 422 8.59 17.22 19.59
CA THR A 422 9.38 18.46 19.49
C THR A 422 9.38 19.05 18.08
N ARG A 423 9.03 18.21 17.09
CA ARG A 423 9.05 18.55 15.66
C ARG A 423 10.45 18.95 15.19
N GLU A 424 11.46 18.36 15.81
CA GLU A 424 12.85 18.59 15.48
C GLU A 424 13.42 17.44 14.67
N GLN A 425 14.26 17.80 13.72
CA GLN A 425 14.97 16.82 12.92
C GLN A 425 16.04 16.13 13.75
N LEU A 426 16.02 14.82 13.76
CA LEU A 426 17.04 13.98 14.36
C LEU A 426 18.13 13.66 13.32
N PRO A 427 19.35 13.29 13.75
CA PRO A 427 20.41 12.88 12.83
C PRO A 427 19.93 11.75 11.91
N PRO A 428 20.20 11.82 10.59
CA PRO A 428 19.81 10.76 9.66
C PRO A 428 20.65 9.51 9.91
N ILE A 429 20.07 8.34 9.56
CA ILE A 429 20.74 7.04 9.63
C ILE A 429 21.03 6.57 8.21
N ARG A 430 22.29 6.32 7.88
CA ARG A 430 22.67 5.78 6.59
C ARG A 430 22.21 4.31 6.46
N VAL A 431 21.52 3.99 5.38
CA VAL A 431 21.08 2.62 5.07
C VAL A 431 22.16 1.92 4.28
N ARG A 432 22.70 0.83 4.84
CA ARG A 432 23.78 0.09 4.21
C ARG A 432 23.26 -0.79 3.07
N GLY A 433 23.94 -0.74 1.94
CA GLY A 433 23.69 -1.60 0.78
C GLY A 433 22.56 -1.14 -0.13
N VAL A 434 21.63 -0.33 0.33
CA VAL A 434 20.54 0.21 -0.46
C VAL A 434 21.06 1.29 -1.41
N THR A 435 20.65 1.22 -2.66
CA THR A 435 20.96 2.24 -3.69
C THR A 435 19.89 3.33 -3.70
N MET A 436 18.63 2.90 -3.74
CA MET A 436 17.45 3.77 -3.62
C MET A 436 16.37 3.00 -2.88
N ALA A 437 15.78 3.60 -1.87
CA ALA A 437 14.70 2.96 -1.13
C ALA A 437 13.41 2.92 -1.96
N SER A 438 12.90 1.72 -2.25
CA SER A 438 11.59 1.56 -2.88
C SER A 438 10.48 1.55 -1.85
N MET A 439 10.74 1.05 -0.66
CA MET A 439 9.78 0.92 0.42
C MET A 439 10.48 0.93 1.78
N LEU A 440 9.78 1.45 2.78
CA LEU A 440 10.19 1.45 4.16
C LEU A 440 9.06 0.91 5.03
N ARG A 441 9.38 -0.02 5.92
CA ARG A 441 8.45 -0.59 6.90
C ARG A 441 9.10 -0.76 8.26
N MET A 442 8.26 -0.73 9.26
CA MET A 442 8.61 -1.00 10.64
C MET A 442 7.49 -1.82 11.27
N GLY A 443 7.82 -2.65 12.25
CA GLY A 443 6.81 -3.27 13.07
C GLY A 443 5.99 -2.23 13.84
N SER A 444 4.78 -2.56 14.19
CA SER A 444 3.87 -1.65 14.85
C SER A 444 3.32 -2.26 16.14
N ASN A 445 3.38 -1.52 17.23
CA ASN A 445 2.65 -1.84 18.45
C ASN A 445 1.15 -1.56 18.33
N ASN A 446 0.76 -0.77 17.33
CA ASN A 446 -0.62 -0.43 17.13
C ASN A 446 -1.31 -1.59 16.40
N SER A 447 -2.45 -1.97 16.92
CA SER A 447 -3.35 -2.89 16.24
C SER A 447 -3.86 -2.31 14.91
N ILE A 448 -3.42 -1.14 14.52
CA ILE A 448 -3.90 -0.39 13.38
C ILE A 448 -2.68 0.04 12.57
N CYS A 449 -2.32 -0.78 11.59
CA CYS A 449 -1.41 -0.42 10.53
C CYS A 449 -2.22 -0.24 9.25
N TYR A 450 -2.15 0.93 8.70
CA TYR A 450 -2.67 1.25 7.38
C TYR A 450 -1.53 1.25 6.38
#